data_7d583dbc9c02693865b89ea5ba24f52d
#
_entry.id   7d583dbc9c02693865b89ea5ba24f52d
#
_cell.length_a   1.000
_cell.length_b   1.000
_cell.length_c   1.000
_cell.angle_alpha   90.00
_cell.angle_beta   90.00
_cell.angle_gamma   90.00
#
_symmetry.space_group_name_H-M   'P 1'
#
loop_
_entity.id
_entity.type
_entity.pdbx_description
1 polymer ?
#
loop_
_entity_poly.entity_id
_entity_poly.type
_entity_poly.pdbx_seq_one_letter_code
_entity_poly.pdbx_strand_id
1 'polypeptide(L)'
;MDKYGSDKPDTRFGMMIEDLSELARNCEFKAFKDTVEAGGYLRGIKAEGVAEKFSRKVIDELTEFAKIYGAKGLAYMKVEGGEVKSPIAKFLAAEEINEIVAKFDAKDGDILFFVADKAKVVYDTLGAIRNKLGKELKLYDENEFKFLWVVDFPLLEWSEEEDRYKAQHHPFTAIKAEDIDLLETAPEKVRTVSYDMVLNGYEIGGGSLRIHQETVQEKIFALLGMSQEEAREKFGFFLDA
;
A
#
# COMPACT_ATOMS: atom_id res chain seq x y z
N MET A 1 0.08 -4.21 3.14
CA MET A 1 -0.01 -3.07 2.19
C MET A 1 -1.32 -2.30 2.38
N ASP A 2 -2.47 -2.92 2.20
CA ASP A 2 -3.78 -2.22 2.13
C ASP A 2 -4.10 -1.31 3.31
N LYS A 3 -3.76 -1.72 4.52
CA LYS A 3 -4.10 -0.96 5.75
C LYS A 3 -3.06 0.07 6.15
N TYR A 4 -1.81 -0.08 5.74
CA TYR A 4 -0.69 0.71 6.28
C TYR A 4 0.22 1.31 5.20
N GLY A 5 0.06 0.92 3.92
CA GLY A 5 0.89 1.37 2.80
C GLY A 5 2.36 0.91 2.91
N SER A 6 2.62 -0.17 3.62
CA SER A 6 3.97 -0.70 3.85
C SER A 6 3.89 -2.19 4.19
N ASP A 7 4.93 -2.93 3.81
CA ASP A 7 5.22 -4.28 4.27
C ASP A 7 5.88 -4.31 5.67
N LYS A 8 6.28 -3.14 6.18
CA LYS A 8 6.89 -2.93 7.51
C LYS A 8 6.10 -1.91 8.31
N PRO A 9 4.82 -2.21 8.68
CA PRO A 9 3.99 -1.22 9.34
C PRO A 9 4.37 -1.00 10.81
N ASP A 10 4.36 0.26 11.22
CA ASP A 10 4.33 0.61 12.64
C ASP A 10 2.88 0.61 13.12
N THR A 11 2.52 -0.35 13.97
CA THR A 11 1.16 -0.53 14.46
C THR A 11 0.91 0.03 15.87
N ARG A 12 1.87 0.81 16.41
CA ARG A 12 1.71 1.47 17.71
C ARG A 12 0.61 2.54 17.71
N PHE A 13 0.24 3.05 16.54
CA PHE A 13 -0.83 4.02 16.36
C PHE A 13 -1.77 3.58 15.24
N GLY A 14 -3.00 4.08 15.26
CA GLY A 14 -4.03 3.79 14.26
C GLY A 14 -3.71 4.38 12.89
N MET A 15 -4.59 5.23 12.36
CA MET A 15 -4.43 5.88 11.05
C MET A 15 -4.35 4.85 9.91
N MET A 16 -5.28 3.90 9.90
CA MET A 16 -5.38 2.91 8.83
C MET A 16 -5.81 3.58 7.52
N ILE A 17 -5.34 3.04 6.41
CA ILE A 17 -5.76 3.43 5.08
C ILE A 17 -7.12 2.82 4.79
N GLU A 18 -8.07 3.65 4.37
CA GLU A 18 -9.43 3.26 3.98
C GLU A 18 -9.60 3.40 2.46
N ASP A 19 -10.33 2.45 1.87
CA ASP A 19 -10.63 2.43 0.44
C ASP A 19 -11.92 3.21 0.14
N LEU A 20 -11.82 4.19 -0.73
CA LEU A 20 -12.92 5.04 -1.20
C LEU A 20 -13.15 4.88 -2.71
N SER A 21 -12.56 3.87 -3.35
CA SER A 21 -12.60 3.73 -4.81
C SER A 21 -14.02 3.50 -5.34
N GLU A 22 -14.90 2.85 -4.57
CA GLU A 22 -16.30 2.67 -4.96
C GLU A 22 -17.06 4.00 -4.94
N LEU A 23 -16.88 4.80 -3.90
CA LEU A 23 -17.43 6.15 -3.83
C LEU A 23 -16.93 7.01 -5.00
N ALA A 24 -15.63 6.93 -5.30
CA ALA A 24 -15.03 7.70 -6.40
C ALA A 24 -15.62 7.40 -7.78
N ARG A 25 -16.03 6.18 -8.04
CA ARG A 25 -16.71 5.80 -9.32
C ARG A 25 -18.03 6.53 -9.52
N ASN A 26 -18.72 6.82 -8.44
CA ASN A 26 -20.05 7.40 -8.46
C ASN A 26 -20.05 8.92 -8.29
N CYS A 27 -18.91 9.53 -7.86
CA CYS A 27 -18.83 10.96 -7.60
C CYS A 27 -18.66 11.80 -8.88
N GLU A 28 -18.99 13.08 -8.79
CA GLU A 28 -18.80 14.03 -9.88
C GLU A 28 -17.40 14.66 -9.92
N PHE A 29 -16.58 14.44 -8.89
CA PHE A 29 -15.23 14.98 -8.84
C PHE A 29 -14.31 14.23 -9.80
N LYS A 30 -14.08 14.79 -10.98
CA LYS A 30 -13.36 14.18 -12.10
C LYS A 30 -12.00 13.62 -11.69
N ALA A 31 -11.23 14.32 -10.85
CA ALA A 31 -9.91 13.87 -10.44
C ALA A 31 -9.94 12.49 -9.72
N PHE A 32 -11.01 12.19 -8.98
CA PHE A 32 -11.20 10.91 -8.34
C PHE A 32 -11.77 9.88 -9.31
N LYS A 33 -12.84 10.27 -10.00
CA LYS A 33 -13.55 9.40 -10.94
C LYS A 33 -12.65 8.90 -12.05
N ASP A 34 -12.02 9.80 -12.79
CA ASP A 34 -11.19 9.47 -13.95
C ASP A 34 -10.02 8.56 -13.53
N THR A 35 -9.44 8.79 -12.33
CA THR A 35 -8.36 7.94 -11.82
C THR A 35 -8.83 6.51 -11.57
N VAL A 36 -10.00 6.35 -10.93
CA VAL A 36 -10.51 5.01 -10.59
C VAL A 36 -11.05 4.30 -11.84
N GLU A 37 -11.68 5.01 -12.78
CA GLU A 37 -12.09 4.47 -14.07
C GLU A 37 -10.90 4.01 -14.92
N ALA A 38 -9.74 4.65 -14.78
CA ALA A 38 -8.49 4.24 -15.41
C ALA A 38 -7.77 3.06 -14.68
N GLY A 39 -8.42 2.43 -13.68
CA GLY A 39 -7.86 1.32 -12.92
C GLY A 39 -7.00 1.71 -11.72
N GLY A 40 -6.97 2.98 -11.35
CA GLY A 40 -6.35 3.48 -10.12
C GLY A 40 -7.26 3.32 -8.91
N TYR A 41 -6.82 3.89 -7.80
CA TYR A 41 -7.50 3.82 -6.49
C TYR A 41 -7.66 5.21 -5.90
N LEU A 42 -8.74 5.41 -5.13
CA LEU A 42 -8.88 6.49 -4.18
C LEU A 42 -8.80 5.91 -2.77
N ARG A 43 -7.82 6.34 -2.00
CA ARG A 43 -7.69 5.94 -0.60
C ARG A 43 -7.37 7.13 0.29
N GLY A 44 -7.62 6.97 1.58
CA GLY A 44 -7.35 8.04 2.55
C GLY A 44 -6.96 7.53 3.91
N ILE A 45 -6.50 8.47 4.74
CA ILE A 45 -6.17 8.27 6.17
C ILE A 45 -6.80 9.38 7.00
N LYS A 46 -7.06 9.08 8.28
CA LYS A 46 -7.57 10.03 9.26
C LYS A 46 -6.53 10.35 10.33
N ALA A 47 -6.29 11.64 10.58
CA ALA A 47 -5.56 12.10 11.75
C ALA A 47 -6.54 12.70 12.77
N GLU A 48 -6.66 12.04 13.92
CA GLU A 48 -7.69 12.32 14.92
C GLU A 48 -7.36 13.53 15.79
N GLY A 49 -8.34 14.44 15.98
CA GLY A 49 -8.28 15.55 16.92
C GLY A 49 -7.19 16.58 16.67
N VAL A 50 -6.67 16.68 15.46
CA VAL A 50 -5.49 17.53 15.15
C VAL A 50 -5.71 18.50 13.99
N ALA A 51 -6.93 18.68 13.50
CA ALA A 51 -7.24 19.53 12.35
C ALA A 51 -6.71 20.96 12.51
N GLU A 52 -6.72 21.51 13.72
CA GLU A 52 -6.22 22.84 14.03
C GLU A 52 -4.69 23.02 13.77
N LYS A 53 -3.91 21.93 13.86
CA LYS A 53 -2.46 21.93 13.59
C LYS A 53 -2.13 22.05 12.11
N PHE A 54 -3.09 21.78 11.24
CA PHE A 54 -2.91 21.78 9.79
C PHE A 54 -3.34 23.13 9.17
N SER A 55 -2.53 24.15 9.35
CA SER A 55 -2.67 25.40 8.58
C SER A 55 -2.49 25.12 7.09
N ARG A 56 -2.88 26.07 6.23
CA ARG A 56 -2.67 25.97 4.78
C ARG A 56 -1.20 25.67 4.44
N LYS A 57 -0.27 26.36 5.11
CA LYS A 57 1.16 26.15 4.91
C LYS A 57 1.58 24.72 5.23
N VAL A 58 1.12 24.15 6.35
CA VAL A 58 1.43 22.77 6.73
C VAL A 58 0.86 21.75 5.72
N ILE A 59 -0.33 22.02 5.19
CA ILE A 59 -0.94 21.18 4.15
C ILE A 59 -0.16 21.28 2.84
N ASP A 60 0.28 22.47 2.47
CA ASP A 60 1.11 22.68 1.27
C ASP A 60 2.45 21.94 1.42
N GLU A 61 3.11 22.02 2.57
CA GLU A 61 4.34 21.25 2.89
C GLU A 61 4.11 19.74 2.83
N LEU A 62 2.97 19.26 3.36
CA LEU A 62 2.61 17.84 3.30
C LEU A 62 2.30 17.40 1.86
N THR A 63 1.74 18.27 1.05
CA THR A 63 1.51 18.03 -0.38
C THR A 63 2.82 17.90 -1.15
N GLU A 64 3.80 18.78 -0.87
CA GLU A 64 5.14 18.64 -1.47
C GLU A 64 5.83 17.35 -1.03
N PHE A 65 5.66 16.95 0.22
CA PHE A 65 6.14 15.66 0.71
C PHE A 65 5.48 14.48 -0.02
N ALA A 66 4.16 14.53 -0.26
CA ALA A 66 3.43 13.52 -1.02
C ALA A 66 3.97 13.35 -2.47
N LYS A 67 4.39 14.44 -3.11
CA LYS A 67 4.95 14.41 -4.47
C LYS A 67 6.26 13.62 -4.56
N ILE A 68 7.03 13.52 -3.47
CA ILE A 68 8.27 12.69 -3.43
C ILE A 68 7.96 11.22 -3.74
N TYR A 69 6.74 10.77 -3.38
CA TYR A 69 6.25 9.41 -3.61
C TYR A 69 5.42 9.27 -4.89
N GLY A 70 5.41 10.31 -5.74
CA GLY A 70 4.77 10.31 -7.05
C GLY A 70 3.32 10.81 -7.07
N ALA A 71 2.73 11.19 -5.92
CA ALA A 71 1.38 11.71 -5.90
C ALA A 71 1.28 13.05 -6.65
N LYS A 72 0.25 13.20 -7.48
CA LYS A 72 -0.01 14.46 -8.23
C LYS A 72 -0.55 15.56 -7.33
N GLY A 73 -1.11 15.21 -6.17
CA GLY A 73 -1.66 16.12 -5.19
C GLY A 73 -2.12 15.38 -3.94
N LEU A 74 -2.44 16.14 -2.90
CA LEU A 74 -2.99 15.64 -1.64
C LEU A 74 -4.30 16.37 -1.36
N ALA A 75 -5.42 15.67 -1.52
CA ALA A 75 -6.72 16.23 -1.14
C ALA A 75 -6.93 16.06 0.37
N TYR A 76 -7.72 16.93 0.98
CA TYR A 76 -8.00 16.87 2.41
C TYR A 76 -9.40 17.36 2.76
N MET A 77 -9.91 16.90 3.91
CA MET A 77 -11.11 17.38 4.55
C MET A 77 -10.86 17.56 6.04
N LYS A 78 -11.31 18.67 6.61
CA LYS A 78 -11.33 18.91 8.06
C LYS A 78 -12.76 18.86 8.56
N VAL A 79 -12.97 18.29 9.73
CA VAL A 79 -14.24 18.35 10.45
C VAL A 79 -14.07 19.38 11.56
N GLU A 80 -14.72 20.52 11.44
CA GLU A 80 -14.61 21.63 12.39
C GLU A 80 -15.98 22.28 12.65
N GLY A 81 -16.42 22.31 13.91
CA GLY A 81 -17.70 22.88 14.31
C GLY A 81 -18.91 22.11 13.78
N GLY A 82 -18.75 20.79 13.56
CA GLY A 82 -19.79 19.93 12.97
C GLY A 82 -19.93 20.09 11.45
N GLU A 83 -19.05 20.85 10.80
CA GLU A 83 -19.05 21.04 9.35
C GLU A 83 -17.76 20.49 8.72
N VAL A 84 -17.85 20.08 7.45
CA VAL A 84 -16.70 19.65 6.66
C VAL A 84 -16.15 20.82 5.87
N LYS A 85 -14.90 21.22 6.16
CA LYS A 85 -14.16 22.25 5.44
C LYS A 85 -13.14 21.61 4.52
N SER A 86 -13.32 21.80 3.21
CA SER A 86 -12.44 21.19 2.21
C SER A 86 -12.47 21.96 0.88
N PRO A 87 -11.33 22.14 0.20
CA PRO A 87 -11.30 22.68 -1.15
C PRO A 87 -12.06 21.84 -2.18
N ILE A 88 -12.19 20.52 -1.92
CA ILE A 88 -12.88 19.59 -2.82
C ILE A 88 -14.35 19.41 -2.50
N ALA A 89 -14.85 19.90 -1.34
CA ALA A 89 -16.26 19.73 -0.94
C ALA A 89 -17.25 20.29 -1.98
N LYS A 90 -16.89 21.35 -2.70
CA LYS A 90 -17.72 21.94 -3.76
C LYS A 90 -17.92 21.04 -4.99
N PHE A 91 -17.18 19.95 -5.12
CA PHE A 91 -17.26 19.00 -6.21
C PHE A 91 -17.93 17.67 -5.77
N LEU A 92 -18.33 17.57 -4.52
CA LEU A 92 -18.94 16.37 -3.93
C LEU A 92 -20.36 16.70 -3.48
N ALA A 93 -21.26 15.75 -3.63
CA ALA A 93 -22.60 15.85 -3.09
C ALA A 93 -22.56 15.73 -1.54
N ALA A 94 -23.59 16.24 -0.87
CA ALA A 94 -23.67 16.16 0.60
C ALA A 94 -23.69 14.70 1.10
N GLU A 95 -24.33 13.82 0.36
CA GLU A 95 -24.40 12.38 0.64
C GLU A 95 -23.02 11.73 0.56
N GLU A 96 -22.20 12.09 -0.44
CA GLU A 96 -20.83 11.59 -0.61
C GLU A 96 -19.92 12.06 0.54
N ILE A 97 -20.05 13.32 0.95
CA ILE A 97 -19.30 13.86 2.10
C ILE A 97 -19.70 13.10 3.38
N ASN A 98 -21.01 12.84 3.59
CA ASN A 98 -21.48 12.10 4.74
C ASN A 98 -20.99 10.65 4.73
N GLU A 99 -20.93 10.00 3.56
CA GLU A 99 -20.40 8.65 3.41
C GLU A 99 -18.91 8.61 3.78
N ILE A 100 -18.10 9.58 3.31
CA ILE A 100 -16.69 9.71 3.67
C ILE A 100 -16.54 9.88 5.19
N VAL A 101 -17.29 10.81 5.80
CA VAL A 101 -17.25 11.06 7.24
C VAL A 101 -17.61 9.81 8.04
N ALA A 102 -18.65 9.08 7.61
CA ALA A 102 -19.08 7.85 8.25
C ALA A 102 -18.05 6.73 8.11
N LYS A 103 -17.44 6.58 6.94
CA LYS A 103 -16.43 5.54 6.66
C LYS A 103 -15.21 5.69 7.57
N PHE A 104 -14.78 6.91 7.83
CA PHE A 104 -13.67 7.20 8.72
C PHE A 104 -14.08 7.34 10.20
N ASP A 105 -15.36 7.21 10.54
CA ASP A 105 -15.88 7.62 11.88
C ASP A 105 -15.27 8.97 12.29
N ALA A 106 -15.30 9.94 11.35
CA ALA A 106 -14.63 11.21 11.55
C ALA A 106 -15.48 12.13 12.45
N LYS A 107 -14.80 12.77 13.40
CA LYS A 107 -15.38 13.61 14.44
C LYS A 107 -14.84 15.04 14.36
N ASP A 108 -15.46 15.91 15.10
CA ASP A 108 -14.99 17.30 15.22
C ASP A 108 -13.52 17.34 15.68
N GLY A 109 -12.71 18.12 14.98
CA GLY A 109 -11.26 18.19 15.19
C GLY A 109 -10.43 17.23 14.33
N ASP A 110 -11.05 16.33 13.55
CA ASP A 110 -10.32 15.39 12.69
C ASP A 110 -9.96 16.01 11.33
N ILE A 111 -8.88 15.51 10.75
CA ILE A 111 -8.50 15.82 9.37
C ILE A 111 -8.28 14.52 8.58
N LEU A 112 -8.85 14.48 7.39
CA LEU A 112 -8.72 13.37 6.45
C LEU A 112 -7.81 13.80 5.29
N PHE A 113 -6.95 12.89 4.84
CA PHE A 113 -6.10 13.08 3.66
C PHE A 113 -6.39 12.00 2.64
N PHE A 114 -6.41 12.36 1.35
CA PHE A 114 -6.76 11.46 0.26
C PHE A 114 -5.74 11.53 -0.87
N VAL A 115 -5.44 10.37 -1.44
CA VAL A 115 -4.61 10.22 -2.65
C VAL A 115 -5.37 9.39 -3.67
N ALA A 116 -5.42 9.90 -4.91
CA ALA A 116 -5.98 9.21 -6.06
C ALA A 116 -4.89 9.03 -7.12
N ASP A 117 -4.46 7.78 -7.35
CA ASP A 117 -3.45 7.43 -8.35
C ASP A 117 -3.39 5.88 -8.55
N LYS A 118 -2.37 5.37 -9.25
CA LYS A 118 -2.03 3.95 -9.31
C LYS A 118 -1.78 3.40 -7.90
N ALA A 119 -2.03 2.10 -7.70
CA ALA A 119 -1.90 1.42 -6.40
C ALA A 119 -0.59 1.73 -5.67
N LYS A 120 0.55 1.56 -6.36
CA LYS A 120 1.88 1.80 -5.77
C LYS A 120 2.01 3.23 -5.24
N VAL A 121 1.65 4.24 -6.02
CA VAL A 121 1.73 5.65 -5.62
C VAL A 121 0.84 5.93 -4.41
N VAL A 122 -0.38 5.40 -4.41
CA VAL A 122 -1.34 5.58 -3.30
C VAL A 122 -0.79 5.00 -2.01
N TYR A 123 -0.31 3.76 -2.03
CA TYR A 123 0.21 3.10 -0.83
C TYR A 123 1.51 3.72 -0.33
N ASP A 124 2.47 3.96 -1.21
CA ASP A 124 3.76 4.57 -0.85
C ASP A 124 3.54 5.96 -0.23
N THR A 125 2.66 6.77 -0.84
CA THR A 125 2.35 8.12 -0.36
C THR A 125 1.65 8.11 0.99
N LEU A 126 0.53 7.37 1.11
CA LEU A 126 -0.25 7.35 2.35
C LEU A 126 0.51 6.68 3.49
N GLY A 127 1.29 5.63 3.21
CA GLY A 127 2.18 5.00 4.19
C GLY A 127 3.25 5.95 4.71
N ALA A 128 3.88 6.71 3.81
CA ALA A 128 4.88 7.72 4.18
C ALA A 128 4.26 8.87 5.00
N ILE A 129 3.11 9.40 4.58
CA ILE A 129 2.38 10.45 5.32
C ILE A 129 1.98 9.93 6.70
N ARG A 130 1.44 8.71 6.78
CA ARG A 130 1.09 8.05 8.03
C ARG A 130 2.26 8.01 9.01
N ASN A 131 3.42 7.53 8.57
CA ASN A 131 4.61 7.44 9.40
C ASN A 131 5.14 8.82 9.82
N LYS A 132 5.14 9.79 8.90
CA LYS A 132 5.52 11.17 9.18
C LYS A 132 4.61 11.79 10.25
N LEU A 133 3.30 11.68 10.08
CA LEU A 133 2.33 12.23 11.03
C LEU A 133 2.38 11.50 12.38
N GLY A 134 2.54 10.18 12.38
CA GLY A 134 2.70 9.40 13.60
C GLY A 134 3.84 9.92 14.47
N LYS A 135 4.98 10.22 13.85
CA LYS A 135 6.17 10.76 14.52
C LYS A 135 5.98 12.22 14.95
N GLU A 136 5.56 13.10 14.04
CA GLU A 136 5.44 14.55 14.31
C GLU A 136 4.36 14.88 15.34
N LEU A 137 3.26 14.13 15.32
CA LEU A 137 2.14 14.29 16.24
C LEU A 137 2.34 13.50 17.55
N LYS A 138 3.41 12.70 17.64
CA LYS A 138 3.71 11.83 18.79
C LYS A 138 2.56 10.90 19.15
N LEU A 139 2.04 10.16 18.15
CA LEU A 139 0.86 9.32 18.30
C LEU A 139 1.15 7.97 18.98
N TYR A 140 2.38 7.72 19.39
CA TYR A 140 2.80 6.47 20.03
C TYR A 140 3.82 6.71 21.15
N ASP A 141 3.86 5.77 22.08
CA ASP A 141 4.91 5.72 23.10
C ASP A 141 6.18 5.06 22.50
N GLU A 142 7.32 5.72 22.60
CA GLU A 142 8.61 5.22 22.13
C GLU A 142 9.07 3.95 22.88
N ASN A 143 8.56 3.72 24.10
CA ASN A 143 8.84 2.53 24.89
C ASN A 143 7.88 1.36 24.61
N GLU A 144 6.90 1.54 23.74
CA GLU A 144 6.00 0.47 23.32
C GLU A 144 6.64 -0.35 22.20
N PHE A 145 6.60 -1.69 22.35
CA PHE A 145 7.13 -2.64 21.36
C PHE A 145 5.97 -3.48 20.83
N LYS A 146 5.61 -3.28 19.55
CA LYS A 146 4.59 -4.06 18.84
C LYS A 146 5.22 -4.89 17.75
N PHE A 147 5.23 -6.20 17.98
CA PHE A 147 5.66 -7.20 17.01
C PHE A 147 4.49 -7.64 16.15
N LEU A 148 4.77 -7.91 14.88
CA LEU A 148 3.82 -8.55 13.97
C LEU A 148 4.56 -9.41 12.95
N TRP A 149 3.84 -10.38 12.39
CA TRP A 149 4.27 -11.13 11.23
C TRP A 149 3.62 -10.56 9.98
N VAL A 150 4.44 -10.33 8.96
CA VAL A 150 3.98 -10.06 7.60
C VAL A 150 4.14 -11.36 6.82
N VAL A 151 3.07 -11.81 6.19
CA VAL A 151 2.99 -13.09 5.48
C VAL A 151 2.29 -12.89 4.14
N ASP A 152 2.25 -13.95 3.33
CA ASP A 152 1.51 -13.96 2.06
C ASP A 152 2.04 -12.91 1.06
N PHE A 153 3.36 -12.74 1.02
CA PHE A 153 3.98 -11.90 0.02
C PHE A 153 3.68 -12.40 -1.39
N PRO A 154 3.47 -11.51 -2.38
CA PRO A 154 3.37 -11.92 -3.77
C PRO A 154 4.69 -12.57 -4.23
N LEU A 155 4.59 -13.56 -5.11
CA LEU A 155 5.75 -14.19 -5.72
C LEU A 155 6.45 -13.23 -6.69
N LEU A 156 5.65 -12.53 -7.48
CA LEU A 156 6.09 -11.72 -8.61
C LEU A 156 5.60 -10.28 -8.50
N GLU A 157 6.42 -9.37 -8.97
CA GLU A 157 6.10 -7.97 -9.22
C GLU A 157 6.27 -7.66 -10.71
N TRP A 158 5.32 -6.96 -11.31
CA TRP A 158 5.46 -6.50 -12.68
C TRP A 158 6.33 -5.26 -12.73
N SER A 159 7.39 -5.30 -13.53
CA SER A 159 8.24 -4.14 -13.81
C SER A 159 7.77 -3.43 -15.08
N GLU A 160 7.20 -2.24 -14.95
CA GLU A 160 6.84 -1.40 -16.12
C GLU A 160 8.09 -0.99 -16.94
N GLU A 161 9.26 -0.85 -16.29
CA GLU A 161 10.51 -0.45 -16.90
C GLU A 161 11.11 -1.55 -17.78
N GLU A 162 11.02 -2.80 -17.30
CA GLU A 162 11.61 -3.95 -18.02
C GLU A 162 10.56 -4.74 -18.80
N ASP A 163 9.27 -4.37 -18.72
CA ASP A 163 8.15 -5.04 -19.38
C ASP A 163 8.12 -6.55 -19.10
N ARG A 164 8.40 -6.94 -17.83
CA ARG A 164 8.42 -8.34 -17.39
C ARG A 164 8.16 -8.50 -15.90
N TYR A 165 7.88 -9.72 -15.50
CA TYR A 165 7.85 -10.09 -14.08
C TYR A 165 9.26 -10.14 -13.48
N LYS A 166 9.35 -9.69 -12.23
CA LYS A 166 10.51 -9.87 -11.33
C LYS A 166 10.07 -10.63 -10.10
N ALA A 167 10.96 -11.41 -9.51
CA ALA A 167 10.69 -12.01 -8.20
C ALA A 167 10.68 -10.92 -7.12
N GLN A 168 9.65 -10.92 -6.27
CA GLN A 168 9.52 -9.95 -5.17
C GLN A 168 10.69 -10.05 -4.18
N HIS A 169 11.11 -11.27 -3.83
CA HIS A 169 12.26 -11.53 -2.98
C HIS A 169 13.35 -12.24 -3.77
N HIS A 170 13.14 -13.52 -4.08
CA HIS A 170 14.06 -14.29 -4.91
C HIS A 170 13.34 -15.49 -5.57
N PRO A 171 13.86 -16.02 -6.68
CA PRO A 171 13.16 -17.02 -7.49
C PRO A 171 13.04 -18.41 -6.86
N PHE A 172 13.65 -18.67 -5.71
CA PHE A 172 13.63 -19.96 -5.01
C PHE A 172 12.62 -20.00 -3.87
N THR A 173 11.82 -18.97 -3.68
CA THR A 173 10.81 -18.92 -2.63
C THR A 173 9.65 -19.85 -2.95
N ALA A 174 9.33 -20.77 -2.04
CA ALA A 174 8.19 -21.65 -2.20
C ALA A 174 6.87 -20.87 -2.24
N ILE A 175 5.95 -21.33 -3.07
CA ILE A 175 4.61 -20.80 -3.19
C ILE A 175 3.63 -21.59 -2.35
N LYS A 176 2.50 -20.98 -2.02
CA LYS A 176 1.42 -21.68 -1.33
C LYS A 176 0.86 -22.78 -2.22
N ALA A 177 0.59 -23.95 -1.64
CA ALA A 177 0.13 -25.10 -2.39
C ALA A 177 -1.19 -24.84 -3.13
N GLU A 178 -2.08 -24.04 -2.55
CA GLU A 178 -3.34 -23.65 -3.15
C GLU A 178 -3.19 -22.68 -4.34
N ASP A 179 -2.02 -22.06 -4.51
CA ASP A 179 -1.77 -21.05 -5.56
C ASP A 179 -0.98 -21.64 -6.76
N ILE A 180 -0.63 -22.93 -6.74
CA ILE A 180 0.18 -23.54 -7.82
C ILE A 180 -0.45 -23.38 -9.20
N ASP A 181 -1.75 -23.57 -9.32
CA ASP A 181 -2.47 -23.45 -10.60
C ASP A 181 -2.55 -21.98 -11.09
N LEU A 182 -2.36 -21.01 -10.20
CA LEU A 182 -2.32 -19.60 -10.56
C LEU A 182 -1.05 -19.20 -11.31
N LEU A 183 0.04 -19.99 -11.24
CA LEU A 183 1.24 -19.72 -12.02
C LEU A 183 0.97 -19.59 -13.52
N GLU A 184 0.00 -20.34 -14.04
CA GLU A 184 -0.34 -20.36 -15.47
C GLU A 184 -1.47 -19.37 -15.82
N THR A 185 -2.34 -19.04 -14.87
CA THR A 185 -3.58 -18.29 -15.14
C THR A 185 -3.60 -16.86 -14.61
N ALA A 186 -2.92 -16.62 -13.48
CA ALA A 186 -2.89 -15.32 -12.81
C ALA A 186 -1.62 -15.19 -11.92
N PRO A 187 -0.42 -15.19 -12.54
CA PRO A 187 0.86 -15.26 -11.80
C PRO A 187 1.06 -14.10 -10.83
N GLU A 188 0.43 -12.94 -11.08
CA GLU A 188 0.44 -11.78 -10.19
C GLU A 188 -0.31 -12.00 -8.86
N LYS A 189 -1.11 -13.06 -8.76
CA LYS A 189 -1.87 -13.41 -7.55
C LYS A 189 -1.21 -14.49 -6.71
N VAL A 190 -0.14 -15.11 -7.20
CA VAL A 190 0.57 -16.18 -6.51
C VAL A 190 1.23 -15.64 -5.25
N ARG A 191 0.91 -16.27 -4.10
CA ARG A 191 1.50 -15.93 -2.80
C ARG A 191 2.62 -16.89 -2.45
N THR A 192 3.60 -16.38 -1.73
CA THR A 192 4.75 -17.15 -1.26
C THR A 192 4.56 -17.67 0.17
N VAL A 193 5.35 -18.68 0.54
CA VAL A 193 5.53 -19.12 1.92
C VAL A 193 6.77 -18.41 2.47
N SER A 194 6.66 -17.08 2.54
CA SER A 194 7.65 -16.21 3.16
C SER A 194 7.02 -15.41 4.29
N TYR A 195 7.87 -14.91 5.16
CA TYR A 195 7.44 -14.18 6.35
C TYR A 195 8.52 -13.23 6.83
N ASP A 196 8.10 -12.06 7.27
CA ASP A 196 8.96 -11.10 7.97
C ASP A 196 8.40 -10.83 9.37
N MET A 197 9.29 -10.76 10.34
CA MET A 197 8.98 -10.24 11.66
C MET A 197 9.28 -8.75 11.67
N VAL A 198 8.27 -7.96 11.96
CA VAL A 198 8.34 -6.51 12.00
C VAL A 198 8.15 -6.01 13.43
N LEU A 199 8.99 -5.07 13.84
CA LEU A 199 8.90 -4.37 15.11
C LEU A 199 8.86 -2.87 14.84
N ASN A 200 7.75 -2.20 15.20
CA ASN A 200 7.64 -0.73 15.18
C ASN A 200 8.06 -0.09 13.84
N GLY A 201 7.72 -0.73 12.71
CA GLY A 201 8.07 -0.21 11.39
C GLY A 201 9.41 -0.70 10.83
N TYR A 202 10.11 -1.60 11.54
CA TYR A 202 11.39 -2.17 11.12
C TYR A 202 11.28 -3.69 10.98
N GLU A 203 11.77 -4.22 9.88
CA GLU A 203 12.01 -5.65 9.72
C GLU A 203 13.20 -6.04 10.60
N ILE A 204 12.97 -6.98 11.50
CA ILE A 204 14.01 -7.47 12.43
C ILE A 204 14.46 -8.89 12.11
N GLY A 205 13.79 -9.54 11.18
CA GLY A 205 14.15 -10.85 10.67
C GLY A 205 13.09 -11.35 9.70
N GLY A 206 13.47 -12.24 8.83
CA GLY A 206 12.57 -12.82 7.85
C GLY A 206 13.10 -14.14 7.29
N GLY A 207 12.26 -14.83 6.56
CA GLY A 207 12.62 -16.09 5.94
C GLY A 207 11.55 -16.63 5.00
N SER A 208 11.88 -17.73 4.35
CA SER A 208 10.94 -18.43 3.48
C SER A 208 11.25 -19.91 3.40
N LEU A 209 10.23 -20.70 3.10
CA LEU A 209 10.46 -22.04 2.60
C LEU A 209 11.03 -21.97 1.17
N ARG A 210 11.80 -22.97 0.80
CA ARG A 210 12.37 -23.08 -0.54
C ARG A 210 11.56 -24.02 -1.40
N ILE A 211 11.56 -23.78 -2.72
CA ILE A 211 11.01 -24.69 -3.70
C ILE A 211 11.88 -25.96 -3.69
N HIS A 212 11.23 -27.12 -3.63
CA HIS A 212 11.85 -28.43 -3.69
C HIS A 212 11.30 -29.29 -4.86
N GLN A 213 10.40 -28.73 -5.66
CA GLN A 213 9.82 -29.37 -6.83
C GLN A 213 10.39 -28.71 -8.10
N GLU A 214 11.17 -29.49 -8.87
CA GLU A 214 11.81 -29.03 -10.09
C GLU A 214 10.81 -28.41 -11.07
N THR A 215 9.65 -29.07 -11.27
CA THR A 215 8.61 -28.58 -12.18
C THR A 215 8.03 -27.23 -11.79
N VAL A 216 7.94 -26.90 -10.50
CA VAL A 216 7.49 -25.59 -10.01
C VAL A 216 8.59 -24.56 -10.25
N GLN A 217 9.85 -24.91 -9.98
CA GLN A 217 10.98 -24.03 -10.18
C GLN A 217 11.15 -23.65 -11.66
N GLU A 218 10.99 -24.59 -12.58
CA GLU A 218 11.05 -24.34 -14.02
C GLU A 218 9.97 -23.36 -14.48
N LYS A 219 8.72 -23.52 -13.99
CA LYS A 219 7.64 -22.59 -14.30
C LYS A 219 7.95 -21.18 -13.83
N ILE A 220 8.51 -21.03 -12.64
CA ILE A 220 8.87 -19.70 -12.09
C ILE A 220 10.01 -19.07 -12.92
N PHE A 221 11.02 -19.81 -13.30
CA PHE A 221 12.08 -19.30 -14.17
C PHE A 221 11.54 -18.85 -15.54
N ALA A 222 10.63 -19.63 -16.12
CA ALA A 222 9.97 -19.26 -17.39
C ALA A 222 9.18 -17.93 -17.26
N LEU A 223 8.44 -17.74 -16.16
CA LEU A 223 7.72 -16.48 -15.87
C LEU A 223 8.67 -15.28 -15.70
N LEU A 224 9.88 -15.51 -15.20
CA LEU A 224 10.93 -14.50 -15.08
C LEU A 224 11.68 -14.25 -16.39
N GLY A 225 11.32 -14.95 -17.47
CA GLY A 225 11.99 -14.85 -18.78
C GLY A 225 13.37 -15.51 -18.81
N MET A 226 13.64 -16.45 -17.92
CA MET A 226 14.92 -17.15 -17.82
C MET A 226 14.82 -18.52 -18.51
N SER A 227 15.72 -18.80 -19.43
CA SER A 227 15.82 -20.13 -20.05
C SER A 227 16.38 -21.16 -19.07
N GLN A 228 16.14 -22.46 -19.35
CA GLN A 228 16.72 -23.56 -18.54
C GLN A 228 18.26 -23.53 -18.58
N GLU A 229 18.85 -23.16 -19.69
CA GLU A 229 20.30 -23.08 -19.85
C GLU A 229 20.88 -21.97 -18.97
N GLU A 230 20.28 -20.76 -19.01
CA GLU A 230 20.65 -19.64 -18.13
C GLU A 230 20.44 -19.95 -16.65
N ALA A 231 19.36 -20.65 -16.31
CA ALA A 231 19.08 -21.06 -14.94
C ALA A 231 20.16 -22.05 -14.43
N ARG A 232 20.56 -23.01 -15.27
CA ARG A 232 21.63 -23.95 -14.92
C ARG A 232 23.01 -23.30 -14.85
N GLU A 233 23.31 -22.38 -15.75
CA GLU A 233 24.57 -21.63 -15.71
C GLU A 233 24.70 -20.80 -14.42
N LYS A 234 23.63 -20.11 -14.03
CA LYS A 234 23.63 -19.22 -12.85
C LYS A 234 23.44 -19.94 -11.52
N PHE A 235 22.64 -21.00 -11.51
CA PHE A 235 22.13 -21.61 -10.29
C PHE A 235 22.26 -23.14 -10.24
N GLY A 236 23.06 -23.76 -11.14
CA GLY A 236 23.16 -25.22 -11.27
C GLY A 236 23.42 -25.92 -9.95
N PHE A 237 24.33 -25.41 -9.15
CA PHE A 237 24.65 -25.96 -7.83
C PHE A 237 23.47 -25.96 -6.83
N PHE A 238 22.50 -25.07 -6.99
CA PHE A 238 21.27 -25.03 -6.21
C PHE A 238 20.20 -25.98 -6.77
N LEU A 239 20.22 -26.20 -8.08
CA LEU A 239 19.23 -27.05 -8.75
C LEU A 239 19.55 -28.53 -8.62
N ASP A 240 20.83 -28.84 -8.39
CA ASP A 240 21.33 -30.21 -8.23
C ASP A 240 21.37 -30.66 -6.74
N ALA A 241 20.99 -29.78 -5.78
CA ALA A 241 20.98 -30.06 -4.35
C ALA A 241 19.60 -30.50 -3.86
#